data_37054af6beccea61aad14dd4e78dd04b
#
_entry.id   37054af6beccea61aad14dd4e78dd04b
#
_cell.length_a   1.000
_cell.length_b   1.000
_cell.length_c   1.000
_cell.angle_alpha   90.00
_cell.angle_beta   90.00
_cell.angle_gamma   90.00
#
_symmetry.space_group_name_H-M   'P 1'
#
loop_
_entity.id
_entity.type
_entity.pdbx_description
1 polymer ?
#
loop_
_entity_poly.entity_id
_entity_poly.type
_entity_poly.pdbx_seq_one_letter_code
_entity_poly.pdbx_strand_id
1 'polypeptide(L)'
;MRLFQKAKRLGTWDPQAIDFSRDSSDWAAMTTLERDFILRTVSLFQAGEEGVTTDLLPLIMAVAQEGRLEEEIFLTSFLWEEAKHVELFRRWLDTVAAAHEDLSRFLTPSYSHLFLVELPSALGRLKDDPSAIAQIRAAVTYNMVIEGVLAETGYHGFRQSLESSGRLPGLLEAIRLIARDESRHIRYGVFLLNRLINATPKG
;
A
#
# COMPACT_ATOMS: atom_id res chain seq x y z
N MET A 1 9.22 1.09 -18.70
CA MET A 1 9.60 2.54 -18.60
C MET A 1 8.43 3.54 -18.42
N ARG A 2 7.24 3.39 -19.05
CA ARG A 2 6.14 4.40 -18.91
C ARG A 2 5.68 4.60 -17.45
N LEU A 3 5.56 3.52 -16.66
CA LEU A 3 5.16 3.61 -15.25
C LEU A 3 6.23 4.34 -14.42
N PHE A 4 7.50 4.02 -14.62
CA PHE A 4 8.60 4.74 -13.96
C PHE A 4 8.63 6.24 -14.28
N GLN A 5 8.37 6.63 -15.54
CA GLN A 5 8.27 8.05 -15.90
C GLN A 5 7.08 8.76 -15.21
N LYS A 6 6.00 8.02 -14.97
CA LYS A 6 4.86 8.52 -14.18
C LYS A 6 5.20 8.61 -12.70
N ALA A 7 5.87 7.61 -12.12
CA ALA A 7 6.33 7.61 -10.73
C ALA A 7 7.20 8.83 -10.44
N LYS A 8 8.19 9.13 -11.29
CA LYS A 8 9.03 10.34 -11.13
C LYS A 8 8.28 11.67 -11.14
N ARG A 9 7.14 11.75 -11.81
CA ARG A 9 6.37 13.00 -11.89
C ARG A 9 5.26 13.11 -10.84
N LEU A 10 4.69 11.98 -10.46
CA LEU A 10 3.49 11.94 -9.63
C LEU A 10 3.78 11.37 -8.23
N GLY A 11 4.81 10.55 -8.08
CA GLY A 11 5.19 9.91 -6.82
C GLY A 11 6.17 10.74 -5.97
N THR A 12 6.61 11.92 -6.43
CA THR A 12 7.63 12.75 -5.73
C THR A 12 7.06 13.68 -4.67
N TRP A 13 5.93 13.34 -4.06
CA TRP A 13 5.40 14.06 -2.91
C TRP A 13 6.11 13.60 -1.62
N ASP A 14 6.13 14.51 -0.64
CA ASP A 14 6.80 14.29 0.65
C ASP A 14 5.74 14.22 1.77
N PRO A 15 5.68 13.10 2.53
CA PRO A 15 4.81 12.97 3.70
C PRO A 15 5.01 14.12 4.72
N GLN A 16 6.23 14.66 4.84
CA GLN A 16 6.53 15.74 5.78
C GLN A 16 5.92 17.09 5.34
N ALA A 17 5.61 17.26 4.05
CA ALA A 17 5.03 18.49 3.53
C ALA A 17 3.52 18.62 3.78
N ILE A 18 2.85 17.54 4.18
CA ILE A 18 1.39 17.57 4.44
C ILE A 18 1.13 18.27 5.77
N ASP A 19 0.28 19.30 5.74
CA ASP A 19 -0.12 20.05 6.93
C ASP A 19 -1.26 19.34 7.69
N PHE A 20 -0.98 18.88 8.91
CA PHE A 20 -1.93 18.25 9.83
C PHE A 20 -2.46 19.19 10.93
N SER A 21 -2.20 20.49 10.85
CA SER A 21 -2.61 21.45 11.89
C SER A 21 -4.12 21.48 12.10
N ARG A 22 -4.89 21.47 11.00
CA ARG A 22 -6.34 21.39 11.05
C ARG A 22 -6.82 20.01 11.47
N ASP A 23 -6.14 18.94 11.07
CA ASP A 23 -6.48 17.58 11.49
C ASP A 23 -6.41 17.43 13.02
N SER A 24 -5.40 18.02 13.66
CA SER A 24 -5.28 18.01 15.12
C SER A 24 -6.45 18.73 15.80
N SER A 25 -6.91 19.85 15.24
CA SER A 25 -8.06 20.59 15.76
C SER A 25 -9.37 19.81 15.56
N ASP A 26 -9.57 19.22 14.38
CA ASP A 26 -10.73 18.40 14.07
C ASP A 26 -10.76 17.15 14.97
N TRP A 27 -9.61 16.49 15.17
CA TRP A 27 -9.43 15.34 16.04
C TRP A 27 -9.83 15.64 17.49
N ALA A 28 -9.38 16.78 18.02
CA ALA A 28 -9.74 17.20 19.38
C ALA A 28 -11.24 17.41 19.56
N ALA A 29 -11.95 17.83 18.51
CA ALA A 29 -13.40 18.08 18.52
C ALA A 29 -14.25 16.83 18.23
N MET A 30 -13.64 15.69 17.83
CA MET A 30 -14.34 14.44 17.52
C MET A 30 -14.84 13.74 18.77
N THR A 31 -15.97 13.05 18.64
CA THR A 31 -16.50 12.11 19.64
C THR A 31 -15.59 10.87 19.74
N THR A 32 -15.70 10.14 20.84
CA THR A 32 -14.97 8.87 21.03
C THR A 32 -15.26 7.87 19.91
N LEU A 33 -16.51 7.78 19.45
CA LEU A 33 -16.90 6.84 18.39
C LEU A 33 -16.28 7.22 17.04
N GLU A 34 -16.26 8.51 16.70
CA GLU A 34 -15.59 9.00 15.48
C GLU A 34 -14.09 8.72 15.51
N ARG A 35 -13.44 8.99 16.64
CA ARG A 35 -12.01 8.70 16.82
C ARG A 35 -11.72 7.20 16.70
N ASP A 36 -12.53 6.34 17.32
CA ASP A 36 -12.35 4.88 17.22
C ASP A 36 -12.45 4.39 15.77
N PHE A 37 -13.43 4.90 15.02
CA PHE A 37 -13.58 4.58 13.59
C PHE A 37 -12.36 5.00 12.77
N ILE A 38 -11.86 6.23 12.96
CA ILE A 38 -10.69 6.74 12.25
C ILE A 38 -9.42 5.96 12.65
N LEU A 39 -9.19 5.76 13.95
CA LEU A 39 -8.04 4.97 14.44
C LEU A 39 -8.02 3.56 13.87
N ARG A 40 -9.17 2.88 13.91
CA ARG A 40 -9.29 1.54 13.33
C ARG A 40 -8.90 1.54 11.85
N THR A 41 -9.42 2.48 11.08
CA THR A 41 -9.17 2.55 9.63
C THR A 41 -7.70 2.86 9.32
N VAL A 42 -7.14 3.87 9.99
CA VAL A 42 -5.72 4.25 9.81
C VAL A 42 -4.77 3.14 10.27
N SER A 43 -5.12 2.43 11.37
CA SER A 43 -4.31 1.30 11.85
C SER A 43 -4.29 0.13 10.88
N LEU A 44 -5.41 -0.15 10.22
CA LEU A 44 -5.45 -1.18 9.17
C LEU A 44 -4.58 -0.79 7.98
N PHE A 45 -4.65 0.46 7.52
CA PHE A 45 -3.76 0.93 6.46
C PHE A 45 -2.30 0.86 6.88
N GLN A 46 -1.93 1.40 8.06
CA GLN A 46 -0.55 1.35 8.55
C GLN A 46 0.01 -0.08 8.57
N ALA A 47 -0.74 -1.03 9.13
CA ALA A 47 -0.31 -2.43 9.20
C ALA A 47 -0.19 -3.09 7.81
N GLY A 48 -1.07 -2.71 6.89
CA GLY A 48 -1.00 -3.16 5.49
C GLY A 48 0.25 -2.65 4.78
N GLU A 49 0.50 -1.35 4.85
CA GLU A 49 1.67 -0.70 4.23
C GLU A 49 3.00 -1.22 4.79
N GLU A 50 3.07 -1.47 6.10
CA GLU A 50 4.25 -2.11 6.72
C GLU A 50 4.48 -3.51 6.15
N GLY A 51 3.42 -4.32 6.01
CA GLY A 51 3.49 -5.66 5.46
C GLY A 51 4.00 -5.66 4.02
N VAL A 52 3.39 -4.86 3.15
CA VAL A 52 3.77 -4.80 1.73
C VAL A 52 5.18 -4.24 1.53
N THR A 53 5.57 -3.21 2.29
CA THR A 53 6.93 -2.66 2.24
C THR A 53 7.97 -3.71 2.60
N THR A 54 7.71 -4.52 3.63
CA THR A 54 8.63 -5.56 4.09
C THR A 54 8.77 -6.70 3.08
N ASP A 55 7.68 -7.10 2.44
CA ASP A 55 7.61 -8.33 1.66
C ASP A 55 7.87 -8.16 0.15
N LEU A 56 7.97 -6.93 -0.39
CA LEU A 56 8.12 -6.68 -1.83
C LEU A 56 9.49 -7.09 -2.41
N LEU A 57 10.55 -7.09 -1.61
CA LEU A 57 11.93 -7.32 -2.07
C LEU A 57 12.13 -8.63 -2.86
N PRO A 58 11.56 -9.78 -2.48
CA PRO A 58 11.71 -11.02 -3.26
C PRO A 58 11.19 -10.92 -4.69
N LEU A 59 10.13 -10.15 -4.95
CA LEU A 59 9.63 -9.91 -6.30
C LEU A 59 10.63 -9.09 -7.13
N ILE A 60 11.24 -8.07 -6.53
CA ILE A 60 12.28 -7.27 -7.20
C ILE A 60 13.48 -8.17 -7.58
N MET A 61 13.90 -9.04 -6.67
CA MET A 61 14.99 -9.98 -6.92
C MET A 61 14.67 -10.98 -8.04
N ALA A 62 13.46 -11.52 -8.07
CA ALA A 62 13.01 -12.44 -9.13
C ALA A 62 13.02 -11.77 -10.51
N VAL A 63 12.50 -10.54 -10.60
CA VAL A 63 12.50 -9.73 -11.84
C VAL A 63 13.92 -9.38 -12.30
N ALA A 64 14.80 -9.04 -11.35
CA ALA A 64 16.22 -8.75 -11.63
C ALA A 64 16.95 -9.97 -12.20
N GLN A 65 16.71 -11.17 -11.66
CA GLN A 65 17.28 -12.42 -12.17
C GLN A 65 16.84 -12.74 -13.61
N GLU A 66 15.65 -12.28 -14.02
CA GLU A 66 15.21 -12.38 -15.42
C GLU A 66 15.90 -11.37 -16.36
N GLY A 67 16.75 -10.48 -15.85
CA GLY A 67 17.40 -9.41 -16.62
C GLY A 67 16.45 -8.31 -17.08
N ARG A 68 15.34 -8.07 -16.41
CA ARG A 68 14.31 -7.11 -16.78
C ARG A 68 14.54 -5.74 -16.14
N LEU A 69 15.58 -5.08 -16.56
CA LEU A 69 16.04 -3.81 -16.00
C LEU A 69 14.93 -2.74 -15.91
N GLU A 70 14.05 -2.62 -16.91
CA GLU A 70 12.99 -1.61 -16.87
C GLU A 70 11.93 -1.89 -15.81
N GLU A 71 11.65 -3.16 -15.53
CA GLU A 71 10.74 -3.56 -14.45
C GLU A 71 11.42 -3.35 -13.10
N GLU A 72 12.68 -3.75 -12.96
CA GLU A 72 13.48 -3.53 -11.76
C GLU A 72 13.54 -2.03 -11.38
N ILE A 73 13.86 -1.15 -12.35
CA ILE A 73 13.86 0.31 -12.15
C ILE A 73 12.48 0.81 -11.67
N PHE A 74 11.38 0.31 -12.23
CA PHE A 74 10.06 0.70 -11.77
C PHE A 74 9.78 0.21 -10.35
N LEU A 75 10.13 -1.04 -10.03
CA LEU A 75 9.91 -1.64 -8.72
C LEU A 75 10.71 -0.94 -7.60
N THR A 76 11.87 -0.34 -7.90
CA THR A 76 12.58 0.50 -6.92
C THR A 76 11.78 1.75 -6.56
N SER A 77 11.11 2.37 -7.53
CA SER A 77 10.22 3.50 -7.24
C SER A 77 8.95 3.06 -6.51
N PHE A 78 8.45 1.88 -6.79
CA PHE A 78 7.31 1.27 -6.12
C PHE A 78 7.62 1.07 -4.62
N LEU A 79 8.71 0.39 -4.29
CA LEU A 79 9.13 0.19 -2.90
C LEU A 79 9.34 1.51 -2.15
N TRP A 80 9.87 2.53 -2.81
CA TRP A 80 10.01 3.87 -2.23
C TRP A 80 8.64 4.54 -1.99
N GLU A 81 7.67 4.34 -2.88
CA GLU A 81 6.30 4.84 -2.69
C GLU A 81 5.65 4.17 -1.48
N GLU A 82 5.77 2.84 -1.31
CA GLU A 82 5.28 2.12 -0.13
C GLU A 82 5.92 2.63 1.18
N ALA A 83 7.22 2.85 1.19
CA ALA A 83 7.91 3.41 2.36
C ALA A 83 7.36 4.79 2.76
N LYS A 84 6.96 5.64 1.81
CA LYS A 84 6.30 6.93 2.08
C LYS A 84 4.90 6.74 2.68
N HIS A 85 4.16 5.74 2.24
CA HIS A 85 2.85 5.44 2.78
C HIS A 85 2.94 5.04 4.26
N VAL A 86 3.92 4.18 4.60
CA VAL A 86 4.22 3.85 6.00
C VAL A 86 4.57 5.09 6.82
N GLU A 87 5.49 5.92 6.32
CA GLU A 87 5.89 7.18 6.99
C GLU A 87 4.68 8.09 7.22
N LEU A 88 3.81 8.23 6.22
CA LEU A 88 2.64 9.07 6.28
C LEU A 88 1.68 8.67 7.40
N PHE A 89 1.24 7.40 7.41
CA PHE A 89 0.30 6.95 8.42
C PHE A 89 0.91 6.98 9.82
N ARG A 90 2.20 6.62 9.97
CA ARG A 90 2.89 6.71 11.26
C ARG A 90 2.94 8.17 11.74
N ARG A 91 3.32 9.10 10.86
CA ARG A 91 3.36 10.53 11.18
C ARG A 91 1.99 11.05 11.61
N TRP A 92 0.91 10.67 10.92
CA TRP A 92 -0.45 11.08 11.30
C TRP A 92 -0.85 10.50 12.67
N LEU A 93 -0.58 9.22 12.91
CA LEU A 93 -0.85 8.57 14.20
C LEU A 93 -0.09 9.25 15.35
N ASP A 94 1.16 9.62 15.13
CA ASP A 94 1.99 10.28 16.16
C ASP A 94 1.57 11.73 16.42
N THR A 95 1.30 12.49 15.35
CA THR A 95 1.13 13.95 15.47
C THR A 95 -0.31 14.38 15.71
N VAL A 96 -1.29 13.64 15.19
CA VAL A 96 -2.72 13.98 15.27
C VAL A 96 -3.42 13.16 16.35
N ALA A 97 -3.30 11.84 16.28
CA ALA A 97 -3.99 10.94 17.20
C ALA A 97 -3.25 10.76 18.53
N ALA A 98 -1.94 11.05 18.59
CA ALA A 98 -1.05 10.73 19.71
C ALA A 98 -1.16 9.24 20.12
N ALA A 99 -1.33 8.35 19.13
CA ALA A 99 -1.57 6.94 19.33
C ALA A 99 -0.24 6.18 19.30
N HIS A 100 0.35 6.00 20.48
CA HIS A 100 1.62 5.31 20.68
C HIS A 100 1.44 3.87 21.18
N GLU A 101 0.19 3.48 21.47
CA GLU A 101 -0.15 2.13 21.92
C GLU A 101 -0.12 1.12 20.77
N ASP A 102 -0.12 -0.17 21.13
CA ASP A 102 -0.30 -1.26 20.17
C ASP A 102 -1.70 -1.21 19.54
N LEU A 103 -1.76 -0.97 18.25
CA LEU A 103 -2.98 -0.89 17.45
C LEU A 103 -3.39 -2.24 16.86
N SER A 104 -2.66 -3.33 17.15
CA SER A 104 -2.97 -4.68 16.64
C SER A 104 -4.36 -5.17 17.06
N ARG A 105 -4.94 -4.60 18.13
CA ARG A 105 -6.32 -4.86 18.56
C ARG A 105 -7.38 -4.59 17.48
N PHE A 106 -7.06 -3.78 16.48
CA PHE A 106 -7.94 -3.47 15.37
C PHE A 106 -7.85 -4.47 14.22
N LEU A 107 -6.82 -5.33 14.22
CA LEU A 107 -6.63 -6.33 13.18
C LEU A 107 -7.58 -7.51 13.41
N THR A 108 -8.40 -7.81 12.41
CA THR A 108 -9.24 -9.00 12.45
C THR A 108 -8.40 -10.26 12.18
N PRO A 109 -8.83 -11.47 12.62
CA PRO A 109 -8.11 -12.71 12.31
C PRO A 109 -7.87 -12.92 10.81
N SER A 110 -8.85 -12.60 9.96
CA SER A 110 -8.71 -12.70 8.50
C SER A 110 -7.70 -11.70 7.94
N TYR A 111 -7.69 -10.47 8.45
CA TYR A 111 -6.70 -9.47 8.07
C TYR A 111 -5.29 -9.91 8.47
N SER A 112 -5.13 -10.34 9.72
CA SER A 112 -3.83 -10.84 10.21
C SER A 112 -3.36 -12.05 9.40
N HIS A 113 -4.24 -13.00 9.06
CA HIS A 113 -3.89 -14.14 8.23
C HIS A 113 -3.39 -13.71 6.85
N LEU A 114 -4.09 -12.77 6.20
CA LEU A 114 -3.69 -12.28 4.88
C LEU A 114 -2.31 -11.61 4.90
N PHE A 115 -2.07 -10.70 5.85
CA PHE A 115 -0.85 -9.88 5.88
C PHE A 115 0.33 -10.53 6.61
N LEU A 116 0.09 -11.44 7.55
CA LEU A 116 1.15 -12.09 8.33
C LEU A 116 1.45 -13.53 7.88
N VAL A 117 0.61 -14.11 7.03
CA VAL A 117 0.79 -15.49 6.55
C VAL A 117 0.79 -15.56 5.03
N GLU A 118 -0.30 -15.17 4.37
CA GLU A 118 -0.45 -15.35 2.91
C GLU A 118 0.50 -14.46 2.10
N LEU A 119 0.58 -13.17 2.43
CA LEU A 119 1.46 -12.24 1.72
C LEU A 119 2.93 -12.61 1.88
N PRO A 120 3.48 -12.79 3.10
CA PRO A 120 4.87 -13.20 3.30
C PRO A 120 5.18 -14.56 2.65
N SER A 121 4.22 -15.51 2.69
CA SER A 121 4.39 -16.82 2.06
C SER A 121 4.46 -16.71 0.53
N ALA A 122 3.56 -15.94 -0.08
CA ALA A 122 3.51 -15.79 -1.54
C ALA A 122 4.75 -15.08 -2.09
N LEU A 123 5.15 -13.97 -1.47
CA LEU A 123 6.32 -13.19 -1.90
C LEU A 123 7.64 -13.84 -1.45
N GLY A 124 7.70 -14.34 -0.22
CA GLY A 124 8.89 -15.00 0.32
C GLY A 124 9.31 -16.23 -0.46
N ARG A 125 8.35 -16.98 -1.01
CA ARG A 125 8.62 -18.13 -1.89
C ARG A 125 9.51 -17.78 -3.09
N LEU A 126 9.43 -16.56 -3.60
CA LEU A 126 10.22 -16.12 -4.76
C LEU A 126 11.74 -16.13 -4.52
N LYS A 127 12.20 -16.23 -3.27
CA LYS A 127 13.61 -16.39 -2.92
C LYS A 127 14.18 -17.71 -3.41
N ASP A 128 13.36 -18.77 -3.38
CA ASP A 128 13.75 -20.15 -3.68
C ASP A 128 13.14 -20.65 -5.00
N ASP A 129 11.99 -20.09 -5.39
CA ASP A 129 11.22 -20.48 -6.59
C ASP A 129 10.79 -19.23 -7.36
N PRO A 130 11.63 -18.65 -8.23
CA PRO A 130 11.29 -17.51 -9.07
C PRO A 130 10.48 -17.88 -10.32
N SER A 131 9.87 -19.06 -10.38
CA SER A 131 9.10 -19.54 -11.52
C SER A 131 7.91 -18.60 -11.84
N ALA A 132 7.44 -18.65 -13.11
CA ALA A 132 6.27 -17.88 -13.55
C ALA A 132 5.03 -18.14 -12.68
N ILE A 133 4.83 -19.39 -12.24
CA ILE A 133 3.70 -19.77 -11.39
C ILE A 133 3.80 -19.11 -10.01
N ALA A 134 4.98 -19.12 -9.40
CA ALA A 134 5.20 -18.46 -8.11
C ALA A 134 5.05 -16.95 -8.23
N GLN A 135 5.56 -16.32 -9.28
CA GLN A 135 5.36 -14.89 -9.55
C GLN A 135 3.89 -14.53 -9.80
N ILE A 136 3.12 -15.38 -10.51
CA ILE A 136 1.67 -15.18 -10.70
C ILE A 136 0.95 -15.20 -9.35
N ARG A 137 1.26 -16.18 -8.48
CA ARG A 137 0.66 -16.23 -7.13
C ARG A 137 0.99 -14.98 -6.33
N ALA A 138 2.24 -14.57 -6.31
CA ALA A 138 2.67 -13.36 -5.63
C ALA A 138 1.93 -12.11 -6.15
N ALA A 139 1.87 -11.92 -7.48
CA ALA A 139 1.19 -10.77 -8.09
C ALA A 139 -0.33 -10.80 -7.86
N VAL A 140 -0.97 -11.98 -7.87
CA VAL A 140 -2.40 -12.10 -7.55
C VAL A 140 -2.65 -11.73 -6.09
N THR A 141 -1.88 -12.30 -5.15
CA THR A 141 -2.05 -12.01 -3.71
C THR A 141 -1.80 -10.53 -3.43
N TYR A 142 -0.69 -9.99 -3.90
CA TYR A 142 -0.29 -8.62 -3.61
C TYR A 142 -1.08 -7.61 -4.48
N ASN A 143 -0.79 -7.55 -5.78
CA ASN A 143 -1.31 -6.46 -6.62
C ASN A 143 -2.81 -6.56 -6.92
N MET A 144 -3.40 -7.77 -6.97
CA MET A 144 -4.83 -7.89 -7.29
C MET A 144 -5.70 -7.92 -6.04
N VAL A 145 -5.35 -8.73 -5.04
CA VAL A 145 -6.19 -8.87 -3.84
C VAL A 145 -5.93 -7.73 -2.86
N ILE A 146 -4.68 -7.52 -2.46
CA ILE A 146 -4.35 -6.53 -1.43
C ILE A 146 -4.51 -5.11 -1.99
N GLU A 147 -3.81 -4.75 -3.06
CA GLU A 147 -3.90 -3.39 -3.62
C GLU A 147 -5.19 -3.17 -4.41
N GLY A 148 -5.50 -4.06 -5.37
CA GLY A 148 -6.59 -3.86 -6.31
C GLY A 148 -7.99 -4.03 -5.73
N VAL A 149 -8.16 -4.77 -4.63
CA VAL A 149 -9.46 -4.96 -3.98
C VAL A 149 -9.50 -4.29 -2.61
N LEU A 150 -8.60 -4.67 -1.69
CA LEU A 150 -8.70 -4.20 -0.31
C LEU A 150 -8.30 -2.73 -0.17
N ALA A 151 -7.11 -2.34 -0.65
CA ALA A 151 -6.63 -0.97 -0.54
C ALA A 151 -7.50 0.00 -1.33
N GLU A 152 -7.80 -0.28 -2.60
CA GLU A 152 -8.68 0.58 -3.43
C GLU A 152 -10.06 0.76 -2.81
N THR A 153 -10.70 -0.32 -2.32
CA THR A 153 -12.01 -0.25 -1.66
C THR A 153 -11.93 0.57 -0.37
N GLY A 154 -10.90 0.31 0.44
CA GLY A 154 -10.64 1.00 1.70
C GLY A 154 -10.40 2.51 1.48
N TYR A 155 -9.49 2.87 0.60
CA TYR A 155 -9.18 4.27 0.27
C TYR A 155 -10.38 4.98 -0.35
N HIS A 156 -11.13 4.33 -1.23
CA HIS A 156 -12.33 4.92 -1.81
C HIS A 156 -13.38 5.25 -0.75
N GLY A 157 -13.74 4.28 0.10
CA GLY A 157 -14.74 4.48 1.15
C GLY A 157 -14.30 5.50 2.20
N PHE A 158 -13.03 5.43 2.61
CA PHE A 158 -12.49 6.36 3.60
C PHE A 158 -12.43 7.79 3.06
N ARG A 159 -11.96 7.97 1.82
CA ARG A 159 -11.99 9.26 1.13
C ARG A 159 -13.39 9.86 1.07
N GLN A 160 -14.40 9.09 0.68
CA GLN A 160 -15.79 9.55 0.65
C GLN A 160 -16.27 10.00 2.03
N SER A 161 -15.92 9.27 3.09
CA SER A 161 -16.25 9.62 4.47
C SER A 161 -15.61 10.94 4.88
N LEU A 162 -14.32 11.14 4.60
CA LEU A 162 -13.59 12.37 4.89
C LEU A 162 -14.16 13.57 4.09
N GLU A 163 -14.41 13.39 2.80
CA GLU A 163 -15.03 14.42 1.94
C GLU A 163 -16.41 14.84 2.45
N SER A 164 -17.23 13.87 2.84
CA SER A 164 -18.59 14.14 3.34
C SER A 164 -18.58 14.84 4.70
N SER A 165 -17.61 14.51 5.58
CA SER A 165 -17.50 15.14 6.90
C SER A 165 -16.90 16.55 6.84
N GLY A 166 -16.11 16.86 5.80
CA GLY A 166 -15.32 18.09 5.69
C GLY A 166 -14.23 18.23 6.74
N ARG A 167 -13.87 17.13 7.43
CA ARG A 167 -12.85 17.07 8.50
C ARG A 167 -11.60 16.35 8.02
N LEU A 168 -10.51 16.54 8.76
CA LEU A 168 -9.20 15.90 8.54
C LEU A 168 -8.67 16.12 7.10
N PRO A 169 -8.56 17.39 6.65
CA PRO A 169 -8.18 17.69 5.27
C PRO A 169 -6.76 17.22 4.92
N GLY A 170 -5.82 17.19 5.87
CA GLY A 170 -4.48 16.68 5.67
C GLY A 170 -4.51 15.17 5.43
N LEU A 171 -5.26 14.40 6.20
CA LEU A 171 -5.46 12.97 5.97
C LEU A 171 -6.16 12.70 4.64
N LEU A 172 -7.15 13.52 4.27
CA LEU A 172 -7.80 13.42 2.97
C LEU A 172 -6.82 13.65 1.80
N GLU A 173 -5.96 14.66 1.90
CA GLU A 173 -4.90 14.90 0.92
C GLU A 173 -3.96 13.70 0.81
N ALA A 174 -3.53 13.19 1.96
CA ALA A 174 -2.69 12.00 2.06
C ALA A 174 -3.28 10.80 1.31
N ILE A 175 -4.54 10.45 1.59
CA ILE A 175 -5.23 9.34 0.94
C ILE A 175 -5.34 9.53 -0.58
N ARG A 176 -5.52 10.76 -1.06
CA ARG A 176 -5.54 11.05 -2.50
C ARG A 176 -4.18 10.84 -3.15
N LEU A 177 -3.10 11.19 -2.45
CA LEU A 177 -1.73 10.98 -2.93
C LEU A 177 -1.37 9.51 -2.99
N ILE A 178 -1.69 8.74 -1.94
CA ILE A 178 -1.51 7.28 -1.89
C ILE A 178 -2.30 6.61 -3.02
N ALA A 179 -3.59 6.83 -3.13
CA ALA A 179 -4.43 6.22 -4.18
C ALA A 179 -3.91 6.51 -5.61
N ARG A 180 -3.26 7.65 -5.82
CA ARG A 180 -2.59 7.97 -7.08
C ARG A 180 -1.34 7.13 -7.31
N ASP A 181 -0.58 6.81 -6.26
CA ASP A 181 0.58 5.92 -6.32
C ASP A 181 0.09 4.47 -6.56
N GLU A 182 -0.89 3.98 -5.79
CA GLU A 182 -1.51 2.66 -5.91
C GLU A 182 -2.00 2.36 -7.33
N SER A 183 -2.56 3.35 -8.01
CA SER A 183 -3.00 3.16 -9.40
C SER A 183 -1.87 2.74 -10.35
N ARG A 184 -0.60 3.03 -10.03
CA ARG A 184 0.57 2.56 -10.80
C ARG A 184 0.99 1.16 -10.39
N HIS A 185 0.87 0.84 -9.13
CA HIS A 185 1.18 -0.45 -8.54
C HIS A 185 0.26 -1.54 -9.13
N ILE A 186 -1.04 -1.31 -9.09
CA ILE A 186 -2.05 -2.20 -9.69
C ILE A 186 -1.80 -2.39 -11.20
N ARG A 187 -1.48 -1.31 -11.92
CA ARG A 187 -1.16 -1.41 -13.36
C ARG A 187 0.09 -2.22 -13.64
N TYR A 188 1.08 -2.17 -12.77
CA TYR A 188 2.25 -3.03 -12.86
C TYR A 188 1.86 -4.50 -12.63
N GLY A 189 1.06 -4.80 -11.62
CA GLY A 189 0.56 -6.14 -11.37
C GLY A 189 -0.18 -6.74 -12.57
N VAL A 190 -1.08 -5.96 -13.18
CA VAL A 190 -1.77 -6.36 -14.42
C VAL A 190 -0.77 -6.61 -15.57
N PHE A 191 0.24 -5.76 -15.74
CA PHE A 191 1.28 -5.95 -16.73
C PHE A 191 2.09 -7.22 -16.48
N LEU A 192 2.53 -7.44 -15.23
CA LEU A 192 3.29 -8.62 -14.81
C LEU A 192 2.51 -9.91 -15.07
N LEU A 193 1.25 -9.97 -14.67
CA LEU A 193 0.38 -11.12 -14.91
C LEU A 193 0.20 -11.41 -16.40
N ASN A 194 -0.08 -10.38 -17.21
CA ASN A 194 -0.18 -10.55 -18.68
C ASN A 194 1.12 -11.10 -19.27
N ARG A 195 2.26 -10.58 -18.84
CA ARG A 195 3.57 -11.05 -19.32
C ARG A 195 3.79 -12.53 -18.99
N LEU A 196 3.57 -12.90 -17.75
CA LEU A 196 3.83 -14.26 -17.26
C LEU A 196 2.89 -15.28 -17.91
N ILE A 197 1.59 -14.97 -18.01
CA ILE A 197 0.59 -15.85 -18.62
C ILE A 197 0.90 -16.08 -20.12
N ASN A 198 1.29 -15.03 -20.85
CA ASN A 198 1.59 -15.15 -22.27
C ASN A 198 2.96 -15.79 -22.56
N ALA A 199 3.88 -15.78 -21.59
CA ALA A 199 5.19 -16.45 -21.72
C ALA A 199 5.12 -17.96 -21.37
N THR A 200 4.07 -18.40 -20.68
CA THR A 200 3.89 -19.83 -20.34
C THR A 200 3.42 -20.58 -21.56
N PRO A 201 4.12 -21.65 -22.02
CA PRO A 201 3.66 -22.46 -23.16
C PRO A 201 2.24 -22.95 -22.91
N LYS A 202 1.36 -22.76 -23.87
CA LYS A 202 0.04 -23.38 -23.86
C LYS A 202 0.25 -24.89 -24.05
N GLY A 203 0.12 -25.66 -22.97
CA GLY A 203 0.15 -27.12 -23.00
C GLY A 203 -1.00 -27.72 -23.83
#